data_ae4d16283eb3f6137c4c8e5105544b2a
#
_entry.id   ae4d16283eb3f6137c4c8e5105544b2a
#
_cell.length_a   1.000
_cell.length_b   1.000
_cell.length_c   1.000
_cell.angle_alpha   90.00
_cell.angle_beta   90.00
_cell.angle_gamma   90.00
#
_symmetry.space_group_name_H-M   'P 1'
#
loop_
_entity.id
_entity.type
_entity.pdbx_description
1 polymer ?
#
loop_
_entity_poly.entity_id
_entity_poly.type
_entity_poly.pdbx_seq_one_letter_code
_entity_poly.pdbx_strand_id
1 'polypeptide(L)'
;MKHTTYKYLFALILAGGLSSCRKNLLDSLPNDRVSANIFWKTENDALLADNALYTDLDGVSIFTWDALSDIAHTNQNFDTQAFIELGTYDIANAKIYNEWSAAYTGIQATNYFLENIDKVSSTNTTLINRFKGEAKVLRAYQYIKLAGFFGDVPLITKTLTIAEGQQVTRTPVSQVWDFVDKELSDAAALLPATYGAADKGRVTSGAAWALKARADLWARRYQLVVDAANQVKGYTLYSSYQNLFKYAAENNSEVILDKQFLKDTYSNGVFALLAPYSQKNAQSYYVPTKSLVDAYETADGKNINDAGSGFDPYHPYDNRDPRLRFSVFVDGDALPSGIAFKPAPNSGTADAIGSTYIASTTGYNIKKYINTEDYANPSNSGINIILLRYAEVLLTLAEAKIELNQIDQSVYDAINTVRNGRSDVKLPNIATGLTQEQLRQIVRHERTVELAFEGLHLFDIRRWKTAETVMTGPVYGITYSDATNKLVTVQVVSFNRVFDKSRHYLWPIPQKETNLNPNLKQNPNW
;
A
#
# COMPACT_ATOMS: atom_id res chain seq x y z
N MET A 1 77.54 42.48 -15.10
CA MET A 1 77.45 41.18 -14.42
C MET A 1 76.15 41.00 -13.53
N LYS A 2 75.10 41.84 -13.62
CA LYS A 2 73.90 41.70 -12.79
C LYS A 2 72.67 41.14 -13.53
N HIS A 3 72.70 40.98 -14.86
CA HIS A 3 71.55 40.49 -15.63
C HIS A 3 71.52 38.97 -15.89
N THR A 4 72.65 38.27 -15.70
CA THR A 4 72.78 36.84 -15.99
C THR A 4 72.27 35.98 -14.81
N THR A 5 72.43 36.48 -13.58
CA THR A 5 72.05 35.76 -12.35
C THR A 5 70.52 35.61 -12.19
N TYR A 6 69.74 36.59 -12.67
CA TYR A 6 68.26 36.50 -12.60
C TYR A 6 67.64 35.51 -13.59
N LYS A 7 68.32 35.28 -14.73
CA LYS A 7 67.81 34.28 -15.71
C LYS A 7 67.93 32.86 -15.21
N TYR A 8 69.00 32.54 -14.45
CA TYR A 8 69.15 31.22 -13.85
C TYR A 8 68.27 30.96 -12.63
N LEU A 9 67.99 32.04 -11.87
CA LEU A 9 67.06 31.95 -10.74
C LEU A 9 65.60 31.72 -11.21
N PHE A 10 65.20 32.34 -12.34
CA PHE A 10 63.87 32.12 -12.94
C PHE A 10 63.71 30.75 -13.58
N ALA A 11 64.78 30.20 -14.18
CA ALA A 11 64.82 28.85 -14.75
C ALA A 11 64.78 27.78 -13.66
N LEU A 12 65.37 28.01 -12.47
CA LEU A 12 65.33 27.06 -11.35
C LEU A 12 63.94 27.04 -10.65
N ILE A 13 63.21 28.18 -10.63
CA ILE A 13 61.86 28.24 -10.09
C ILE A 13 60.86 27.57 -11.04
N LEU A 14 61.05 27.63 -12.36
CA LEU A 14 60.20 26.98 -13.33
C LEU A 14 60.40 25.45 -13.36
N ALA A 15 61.62 24.95 -13.07
CA ALA A 15 61.90 23.51 -13.01
C ALA A 15 61.40 22.83 -11.72
N GLY A 16 61.23 23.59 -10.61
CA GLY A 16 60.65 23.11 -9.34
C GLY A 16 59.13 22.95 -9.35
N GLY A 17 58.43 23.55 -10.32
CA GLY A 17 56.97 23.52 -10.42
C GLY A 17 56.33 22.29 -11.12
N LEU A 18 57.18 21.40 -11.73
CA LEU A 18 56.67 20.28 -12.53
C LEU A 18 56.67 18.92 -11.83
N SER A 19 57.04 18.85 -10.56
CA SER A 19 57.09 17.60 -9.81
C SER A 19 55.97 17.37 -8.80
N SER A 20 54.85 18.13 -8.89
CA SER A 20 53.70 17.95 -8.00
C SER A 20 52.45 17.40 -8.72
N CYS A 21 52.62 16.42 -9.58
CA CYS A 21 51.54 15.53 -9.96
C CYS A 21 51.61 14.29 -9.10
N ARG A 22 51.09 14.35 -7.88
CA ARG A 22 50.72 13.13 -7.17
C ARG A 22 49.54 12.51 -7.93
N LYS A 23 49.78 11.40 -8.59
CA LYS A 23 48.77 10.57 -9.29
C LYS A 23 47.58 10.16 -8.42
N ASN A 24 47.63 10.42 -7.12
CA ASN A 24 46.65 9.97 -6.14
C ASN A 24 45.69 11.07 -5.62
N LEU A 25 45.75 12.31 -6.15
CA LEU A 25 44.82 13.37 -5.70
C LEU A 25 43.41 13.22 -6.32
N LEU A 26 43.31 12.55 -7.45
CA LEU A 26 42.04 12.23 -8.13
C LEU A 26 41.44 10.90 -7.66
N ASP A 27 42.23 10.09 -6.93
CA ASP A 27 41.79 8.80 -6.36
C ASP A 27 41.42 8.91 -4.87
N SER A 28 41.38 10.12 -4.30
CA SER A 28 40.88 10.30 -2.94
C SER A 28 39.39 10.09 -2.92
N LEU A 29 38.96 9.00 -2.29
CA LEU A 29 37.54 8.74 -2.02
C LEU A 29 36.98 9.89 -1.19
N PRO A 30 35.80 10.43 -1.54
CA PRO A 30 35.14 11.45 -0.72
C PRO A 30 34.97 10.92 0.72
N ASN A 31 35.45 11.68 1.71
CA ASN A 31 35.31 11.28 3.12
C ASN A 31 33.87 11.39 3.64
N ASP A 32 32.97 11.98 2.87
CA ASP A 32 31.56 12.20 3.19
C ASP A 32 30.63 11.14 2.57
N ARG A 33 31.17 10.22 1.75
CA ARG A 33 30.41 9.13 1.11
C ARG A 33 31.18 7.83 1.17
N VAL A 34 30.49 6.75 1.56
CA VAL A 34 31.05 5.41 1.49
C VAL A 34 31.14 5.00 0.02
N SER A 35 32.36 4.85 -0.52
CA SER A 35 32.51 4.40 -1.90
C SER A 35 32.20 2.89 -2.03
N ALA A 36 31.66 2.49 -3.17
CA ALA A 36 31.34 1.09 -3.45
C ALA A 36 32.55 0.14 -3.28
N ASN A 37 33.79 0.65 -3.44
CA ASN A 37 35.01 -0.12 -3.30
C ASN A 37 35.39 -0.49 -1.86
N ILE A 38 34.86 0.23 -0.86
CA ILE A 38 35.15 0.01 0.56
C ILE A 38 33.92 -0.47 1.34
N PHE A 39 32.71 -0.38 0.77
CA PHE A 39 31.47 -0.84 1.38
C PHE A 39 31.43 -2.38 1.41
N TRP A 40 30.71 -3.13 1.06
CA TRP A 40 30.52 -4.58 0.87
C TRP A 40 31.66 -5.48 1.45
N LYS A 41 32.15 -5.21 2.67
CA LYS A 41 33.24 -5.97 3.30
C LYS A 41 32.80 -6.81 4.49
N THR A 42 31.85 -6.31 5.26
CA THR A 42 31.44 -6.90 6.53
C THR A 42 29.94 -7.25 6.54
N GLU A 43 29.54 -8.13 7.46
CA GLU A 43 28.12 -8.44 7.73
C GLU A 43 27.34 -7.19 8.11
N ASN A 44 27.96 -6.22 8.79
CA ASN A 44 27.33 -4.96 9.15
C ASN A 44 27.06 -4.08 7.91
N ASP A 45 27.94 -4.08 6.92
CA ASP A 45 27.70 -3.37 5.66
C ASP A 45 26.49 -3.99 4.94
N ALA A 46 26.41 -5.32 4.92
CA ALA A 46 25.26 -6.04 4.37
C ALA A 46 23.96 -5.68 5.11
N LEU A 47 24.01 -5.66 6.44
CA LEU A 47 22.84 -5.31 7.28
C LEU A 47 22.36 -3.87 7.01
N LEU A 48 23.27 -2.91 6.91
CA LEU A 48 22.92 -1.51 6.61
C LEU A 48 22.31 -1.37 5.22
N ALA A 49 22.87 -2.06 4.23
CA ALA A 49 22.33 -2.05 2.87
C ALA A 49 20.95 -2.74 2.79
N ASP A 50 20.76 -3.86 3.47
CA ASP A 50 19.49 -4.57 3.55
C ASP A 50 18.41 -3.72 4.24
N ASN A 51 18.74 -3.05 5.36
CA ASN A 51 17.83 -2.13 6.03
C ASN A 51 17.35 -0.99 5.12
N ALA A 52 18.21 -0.50 4.23
CA ALA A 52 17.84 0.54 3.29
C ALA A 52 16.78 0.09 2.28
N LEU A 53 16.72 -1.19 1.91
CA LEU A 53 15.73 -1.73 0.97
C LEU A 53 14.29 -1.63 1.50
N TYR A 54 14.11 -1.67 2.82
CA TYR A 54 12.77 -1.55 3.44
C TYR A 54 12.18 -0.15 3.32
N THR A 55 12.99 0.87 3.01
CA THR A 55 12.48 2.23 2.80
C THR A 55 11.58 2.34 1.58
N ASP A 56 11.72 1.43 0.60
CA ASP A 56 10.93 1.38 -0.62
C ASP A 56 9.59 0.63 -0.48
N LEU A 57 9.28 0.09 0.70
CA LEU A 57 7.94 -0.39 1.02
C LEU A 57 6.96 0.80 1.08
N ASP A 58 5.71 0.55 0.68
CA ASP A 58 4.65 1.54 0.80
C ASP A 58 4.31 1.81 2.28
N GLY A 59 3.96 3.05 2.56
CA GLY A 59 3.45 3.49 3.85
C GLY A 59 2.05 4.07 3.68
N VAL A 60 1.87 5.34 4.02
CA VAL A 60 0.59 6.05 3.88
C VAL A 60 0.06 6.16 2.43
N SER A 61 0.87 5.83 1.43
CA SER A 61 0.45 5.78 0.02
C SER A 61 -0.67 4.77 -0.26
N ILE A 62 -0.83 3.73 0.57
CA ILE A 62 -1.88 2.72 0.41
C ILE A 62 -3.29 3.32 0.50
N PHE A 63 -3.47 4.37 1.31
CA PHE A 63 -4.76 5.06 1.43
C PHE A 63 -5.18 5.75 0.12
N THR A 64 -4.20 6.18 -0.68
CA THR A 64 -4.47 6.72 -2.03
C THR A 64 -5.11 5.65 -2.91
N TRP A 65 -4.63 4.40 -2.86
CA TRP A 65 -5.15 3.36 -3.74
C TRP A 65 -6.61 3.04 -3.46
N ASP A 66 -7.02 3.01 -2.19
CA ASP A 66 -8.44 2.85 -1.86
C ASP A 66 -9.28 4.09 -2.21
N ALA A 67 -8.72 5.30 -2.16
CA ALA A 67 -9.39 6.51 -2.63
C ALA A 67 -9.58 6.55 -4.17
N LEU A 68 -8.85 5.71 -4.92
CA LEU A 68 -9.06 5.50 -6.36
C LEU A 68 -10.10 4.40 -6.66
N SER A 69 -10.91 4.01 -5.67
CA SER A 69 -11.96 3.01 -5.76
C SER A 69 -13.29 3.57 -5.25
N ASP A 70 -14.34 2.75 -5.26
CA ASP A 70 -15.69 3.17 -4.82
C ASP A 70 -15.85 3.32 -3.30
N ILE A 71 -14.95 2.73 -2.50
CA ILE A 71 -15.04 2.75 -1.02
C ILE A 71 -14.51 4.04 -0.39
N ALA A 72 -13.69 4.80 -1.10
CA ALA A 72 -13.17 6.06 -0.61
C ALA A 72 -13.12 7.12 -1.72
N HIS A 73 -12.80 8.36 -1.34
CA HIS A 73 -12.81 9.53 -2.18
C HIS A 73 -11.61 10.43 -1.85
N THR A 74 -10.99 11.01 -2.87
CA THR A 74 -9.98 12.06 -2.73
C THR A 74 -10.67 13.38 -2.42
N ASN A 75 -10.65 13.79 -1.16
CA ASN A 75 -11.41 14.93 -0.68
C ASN A 75 -11.01 16.27 -1.34
N GLN A 76 -9.75 16.38 -1.79
CA GLN A 76 -9.24 17.57 -2.49
C GLN A 76 -9.22 17.32 -4.00
N ASN A 77 -10.21 17.85 -4.70
CA ASN A 77 -10.50 17.56 -6.12
C ASN A 77 -9.51 18.17 -7.13
N PHE A 78 -8.52 18.93 -6.68
CA PHE A 78 -7.49 19.53 -7.53
C PHE A 78 -6.18 18.71 -7.60
N ASP A 79 -6.08 17.64 -6.81
CA ASP A 79 -4.89 16.80 -6.78
C ASP A 79 -4.85 15.79 -7.94
N THR A 80 -3.64 15.37 -8.31
CA THR A 80 -3.43 14.49 -9.46
C THR A 80 -4.13 13.14 -9.33
N GLN A 81 -4.29 12.61 -8.11
CA GLN A 81 -5.06 11.39 -7.85
C GLN A 81 -6.57 11.58 -8.04
N ALA A 82 -7.12 12.77 -7.78
CA ALA A 82 -8.53 13.05 -8.02
C ALA A 82 -8.89 12.91 -9.51
N PHE A 83 -7.98 13.28 -10.43
CA PHE A 83 -8.19 13.07 -11.86
C PHE A 83 -8.23 11.58 -12.23
N ILE A 84 -7.46 10.72 -11.51
CA ILE A 84 -7.53 9.27 -11.71
C ILE A 84 -8.88 8.73 -11.24
N GLU A 85 -9.34 9.14 -10.07
CA GLU A 85 -10.64 8.78 -9.52
C GLU A 85 -11.79 9.23 -10.44
N LEU A 86 -11.71 10.45 -10.99
CA LEU A 86 -12.67 10.99 -11.94
C LEU A 86 -12.65 10.26 -13.32
N GLY A 87 -11.56 9.58 -13.66
CA GLY A 87 -11.35 8.99 -14.99
C GLY A 87 -10.98 10.01 -16.07
N THR A 88 -10.46 11.18 -15.69
CA THR A 88 -10.08 12.29 -16.59
C THR A 88 -8.57 12.47 -16.74
N TYR A 89 -7.80 11.52 -16.25
CA TYR A 89 -6.33 11.54 -16.31
C TYR A 89 -5.78 11.12 -17.67
N ASP A 90 -4.52 11.47 -17.91
CA ASP A 90 -3.77 11.17 -19.12
C ASP A 90 -2.38 10.56 -18.82
N ILE A 91 -1.59 10.35 -19.87
CA ILE A 91 -0.23 9.77 -19.80
C ILE A 91 0.78 10.65 -19.05
N ALA A 92 0.47 11.92 -18.81
CA ALA A 92 1.34 12.87 -18.08
C ALA A 92 1.02 12.95 -16.58
N ASN A 93 0.03 12.21 -16.08
CA ASN A 93 -0.38 12.26 -14.68
C ASN A 93 0.79 11.95 -13.72
N ALA A 94 1.07 12.90 -12.82
CA ALA A 94 2.22 12.82 -11.93
C ALA A 94 2.11 11.68 -10.91
N LYS A 95 0.92 11.32 -10.42
CA LYS A 95 0.74 10.21 -9.48
C LYS A 95 1.13 8.89 -10.14
N ILE A 96 0.72 8.67 -11.39
CA ILE A 96 1.05 7.47 -12.16
C ILE A 96 2.57 7.37 -12.40
N TYR A 97 3.20 8.48 -12.77
CA TYR A 97 4.66 8.54 -12.92
C TYR A 97 5.38 8.22 -11.59
N ASN A 98 4.91 8.78 -10.49
CA ASN A 98 5.53 8.57 -9.18
C ASN A 98 5.46 7.10 -8.73
N GLU A 99 4.34 6.39 -8.97
CA GLU A 99 4.24 4.96 -8.68
C GLU A 99 5.20 4.11 -9.53
N TRP A 100 5.32 4.42 -10.81
CA TRP A 100 6.29 3.78 -11.71
C TRP A 100 7.72 4.01 -11.24
N SER A 101 8.09 5.26 -11.03
CA SER A 101 9.44 5.67 -10.64
C SER A 101 9.86 5.08 -9.29
N ALA A 102 8.97 5.13 -8.29
CA ALA A 102 9.23 4.56 -6.97
C ALA A 102 9.47 3.05 -7.05
N ALA A 103 8.65 2.32 -7.81
CA ALA A 103 8.82 0.87 -7.96
C ALA A 103 10.15 0.52 -8.63
N TYR A 104 10.54 1.23 -9.70
CA TYR A 104 11.84 0.96 -10.34
C TYR A 104 13.03 1.43 -9.51
N THR A 105 12.88 2.44 -8.66
CA THR A 105 13.90 2.80 -7.65
C THR A 105 14.15 1.64 -6.69
N GLY A 106 13.10 1.04 -6.13
CA GLY A 106 13.23 -0.12 -5.26
C GLY A 106 13.80 -1.36 -5.98
N ILE A 107 13.41 -1.59 -7.24
CA ILE A 107 13.99 -2.66 -8.07
C ILE A 107 15.48 -2.44 -8.29
N GLN A 108 15.89 -1.23 -8.63
CA GLN A 108 17.30 -0.91 -8.81
C GLN A 108 18.10 -1.11 -7.53
N ALA A 109 17.59 -0.66 -6.39
CA ALA A 109 18.24 -0.84 -5.09
C ALA A 109 18.43 -2.33 -4.76
N THR A 110 17.40 -3.13 -4.95
CA THR A 110 17.46 -4.58 -4.70
C THR A 110 18.37 -5.33 -5.69
N ASN A 111 18.38 -4.94 -6.97
CA ASN A 111 19.32 -5.50 -7.96
C ASN A 111 20.75 -5.21 -7.56
N TYR A 112 21.04 -3.94 -7.23
CA TYR A 112 22.38 -3.54 -6.79
C TYR A 112 22.82 -4.29 -5.53
N PHE A 113 21.91 -4.48 -4.56
CA PHE A 113 22.17 -5.27 -3.38
C PHE A 113 22.54 -6.72 -3.73
N LEU A 114 21.72 -7.40 -4.54
CA LEU A 114 21.91 -8.79 -4.92
C LEU A 114 23.19 -9.03 -5.72
N GLU A 115 23.63 -8.07 -6.54
CA GLU A 115 24.90 -8.13 -7.29
C GLU A 115 26.14 -7.96 -6.40
N ASN A 116 25.98 -7.39 -5.21
CA ASN A 116 27.13 -7.05 -4.36
C ASN A 116 27.22 -7.86 -3.07
N ILE A 117 26.12 -8.45 -2.59
CA ILE A 117 26.09 -9.14 -1.29
C ILE A 117 27.12 -10.26 -1.17
N ASP A 118 27.44 -10.95 -2.25
CA ASP A 118 28.41 -12.04 -2.26
C ASP A 118 29.89 -11.56 -2.14
N LYS A 119 30.14 -10.24 -2.19
CA LYS A 119 31.44 -9.64 -1.92
C LYS A 119 31.73 -9.51 -0.42
N VAL A 120 30.69 -9.62 0.40
CA VAL A 120 30.81 -9.54 1.86
C VAL A 120 31.57 -10.77 2.38
N SER A 121 32.65 -10.53 3.11
CA SER A 121 33.41 -11.60 3.76
C SER A 121 32.64 -12.09 5.00
N SER A 122 31.94 -13.21 4.88
CA SER A 122 31.20 -13.84 5.96
C SER A 122 31.30 -15.36 5.87
N THR A 123 31.46 -16.02 7.02
CA THR A 123 31.29 -17.48 7.18
C THR A 123 29.85 -17.85 7.56
N ASN A 124 29.01 -16.85 7.88
CA ASN A 124 27.61 -17.04 8.23
C ASN A 124 26.73 -17.08 6.96
N THR A 125 26.75 -18.20 6.26
CA THR A 125 25.96 -18.41 5.05
C THR A 125 24.47 -18.25 5.29
N THR A 126 23.97 -18.59 6.47
CA THR A 126 22.55 -18.43 6.86
C THR A 126 22.17 -16.95 6.85
N LEU A 127 23.01 -16.08 7.40
CA LEU A 127 22.77 -14.63 7.42
C LEU A 127 22.76 -14.03 6.00
N ILE A 128 23.76 -14.40 5.19
CA ILE A 128 23.84 -13.93 3.80
C ILE A 128 22.63 -14.40 2.98
N ASN A 129 22.22 -15.65 3.15
CA ASN A 129 21.03 -16.20 2.49
C ASN A 129 19.75 -15.48 2.95
N ARG A 130 19.63 -15.18 4.25
CA ARG A 130 18.54 -14.38 4.79
C ARG A 130 18.42 -13.03 4.08
N PHE A 131 19.49 -12.25 4.00
CA PHE A 131 19.51 -10.96 3.31
C PHE A 131 19.15 -11.08 1.82
N LYS A 132 19.62 -12.13 1.13
CA LYS A 132 19.19 -12.41 -0.24
C LYS A 132 17.70 -12.70 -0.33
N GLY A 133 17.16 -13.44 0.62
CA GLY A 133 15.72 -13.72 0.71
C GLY A 133 14.90 -12.44 0.94
N GLU A 134 15.34 -11.57 1.87
CA GLU A 134 14.72 -10.27 2.13
C GLU A 134 14.68 -9.40 0.87
N ALA A 135 15.84 -9.22 0.20
CA ALA A 135 15.93 -8.44 -1.04
C ALA A 135 15.02 -8.99 -2.15
N LYS A 136 14.93 -10.32 -2.31
CA LYS A 136 14.04 -10.96 -3.29
C LYS A 136 12.56 -10.66 -3.01
N VAL A 137 12.11 -10.73 -1.76
CA VAL A 137 10.73 -10.38 -1.39
C VAL A 137 10.45 -8.91 -1.71
N LEU A 138 11.35 -8.00 -1.36
CA LEU A 138 11.18 -6.56 -1.59
C LEU A 138 11.17 -6.23 -3.08
N ARG A 139 11.99 -6.90 -3.92
CA ARG A 139 11.93 -6.76 -5.38
C ARG A 139 10.61 -7.29 -5.96
N ALA A 140 10.19 -8.46 -5.53
CA ALA A 140 8.92 -9.04 -5.96
C ALA A 140 7.73 -8.15 -5.59
N TYR A 141 7.74 -7.53 -4.41
CA TYR A 141 6.73 -6.56 -3.98
C TYR A 141 6.58 -5.41 -4.99
N GLN A 142 7.67 -4.86 -5.50
CA GLN A 142 7.60 -3.79 -6.50
C GLN A 142 7.04 -4.29 -7.84
N TYR A 143 7.41 -5.50 -8.26
CA TYR A 143 6.85 -6.09 -9.49
C TYR A 143 5.37 -6.44 -9.37
N ILE A 144 4.88 -6.82 -8.20
CA ILE A 144 3.43 -7.02 -7.94
C ILE A 144 2.68 -5.71 -8.21
N LYS A 145 3.18 -4.58 -7.71
CA LYS A 145 2.59 -3.26 -7.96
C LYS A 145 2.62 -2.89 -9.44
N LEU A 146 3.78 -3.01 -10.07
CA LEU A 146 3.95 -2.67 -11.49
C LEU A 146 3.01 -3.50 -12.38
N ALA A 147 2.97 -4.81 -12.19
CA ALA A 147 2.10 -5.70 -12.94
C ALA A 147 0.61 -5.40 -12.69
N GLY A 148 0.24 -5.10 -11.43
CA GLY A 148 -1.13 -4.76 -11.05
C GLY A 148 -1.61 -3.43 -11.61
N PHE A 149 -0.74 -2.43 -11.74
CA PHE A 149 -1.11 -1.12 -12.28
C PHE A 149 -0.99 -1.04 -13.80
N PHE A 150 0.11 -1.58 -14.37
CA PHE A 150 0.52 -1.28 -15.76
C PHE A 150 0.42 -2.49 -16.70
N GLY A 151 0.25 -3.69 -16.19
CA GLY A 151 0.28 -4.93 -16.98
C GLY A 151 1.70 -5.27 -17.42
N ASP A 152 1.97 -5.27 -18.74
CA ASP A 152 3.30 -5.49 -19.28
C ASP A 152 4.26 -4.38 -18.85
N VAL A 153 5.43 -4.75 -18.30
CA VAL A 153 6.46 -3.80 -17.81
C VAL A 153 7.86 -4.34 -18.06
N PRO A 154 8.91 -3.51 -18.14
CA PRO A 154 10.28 -4.00 -18.21
C PRO A 154 10.64 -4.89 -17.02
N LEU A 155 11.05 -6.13 -17.27
CA LEU A 155 11.57 -7.05 -16.25
C LEU A 155 13.08 -6.89 -16.15
N ILE A 156 13.54 -6.16 -15.14
CA ILE A 156 14.93 -5.77 -14.91
C ILE A 156 15.44 -6.49 -13.66
N THR A 157 16.38 -7.42 -13.82
CA THR A 157 16.91 -8.25 -12.74
C THR A 157 18.39 -7.99 -12.44
N LYS A 158 18.95 -6.95 -13.05
CA LYS A 158 20.33 -6.45 -12.83
C LYS A 158 20.34 -4.93 -12.84
N THR A 159 21.44 -4.34 -12.38
CA THR A 159 21.67 -2.91 -12.57
C THR A 159 21.92 -2.60 -14.04
N LEU A 160 21.36 -1.49 -14.52
CA LEU A 160 21.51 -1.07 -15.91
C LEU A 160 22.30 0.23 -15.99
N THR A 161 23.10 0.37 -17.04
CA THR A 161 23.59 1.67 -17.49
C THR A 161 22.45 2.50 -18.09
N ILE A 162 22.65 3.81 -18.22
CA ILE A 162 21.66 4.70 -18.86
C ILE A 162 21.36 4.22 -20.29
N ALA A 163 22.38 3.85 -21.05
CA ALA A 163 22.24 3.36 -22.42
C ALA A 163 21.43 2.06 -22.50
N GLU A 164 21.65 1.11 -21.58
CA GLU A 164 20.84 -0.11 -21.49
C GLU A 164 19.39 0.21 -21.10
N GLY A 165 19.18 1.11 -20.14
CA GLY A 165 17.86 1.53 -19.70
C GLY A 165 17.02 2.14 -20.83
N GLN A 166 17.64 2.87 -21.75
CA GLN A 166 16.97 3.43 -22.93
C GLN A 166 16.62 2.40 -24.02
N GLN A 167 17.03 1.14 -23.87
CA GLN A 167 16.77 0.07 -24.83
C GLN A 167 15.83 -1.02 -24.30
N VAL A 168 15.43 -0.95 -23.02
CA VAL A 168 14.54 -1.97 -22.45
C VAL A 168 13.19 -1.99 -23.15
N THR A 169 12.59 -3.15 -23.25
CA THR A 169 11.24 -3.35 -23.76
C THR A 169 10.34 -3.86 -22.64
N ARG A 170 9.04 -3.75 -22.82
CA ARG A 170 8.07 -4.33 -21.88
C ARG A 170 8.05 -5.85 -22.02
N THR A 171 8.11 -6.53 -20.91
CA THR A 171 7.93 -7.99 -20.79
C THR A 171 6.44 -8.29 -20.62
N PRO A 172 5.88 -9.30 -21.28
CA PRO A 172 4.49 -9.71 -21.08
C PRO A 172 4.17 -9.96 -19.61
N VAL A 173 3.04 -9.46 -19.14
CA VAL A 173 2.65 -9.52 -17.72
C VAL A 173 2.60 -10.96 -17.17
N SER A 174 2.29 -11.95 -18.01
CA SER A 174 2.35 -13.36 -17.61
C SER A 174 3.75 -13.80 -17.18
N GLN A 175 4.79 -13.34 -17.89
CA GLN A 175 6.19 -13.62 -17.54
C GLN A 175 6.64 -12.82 -16.31
N VAL A 176 6.10 -11.62 -16.11
CA VAL A 176 6.34 -10.87 -14.86
C VAL A 176 5.77 -11.61 -13.67
N TRP A 177 4.55 -12.16 -13.79
CA TRP A 177 3.95 -13.00 -12.74
C TRP A 177 4.73 -14.31 -12.53
N ASP A 178 5.26 -14.95 -13.58
CA ASP A 178 6.13 -16.13 -13.45
C ASP A 178 7.41 -15.81 -12.68
N PHE A 179 8.00 -14.65 -12.95
CA PHE A 179 9.17 -14.17 -12.21
C PHE A 179 8.84 -13.92 -10.73
N VAL A 180 7.74 -13.21 -10.43
CA VAL A 180 7.29 -12.94 -9.06
C VAL A 180 7.05 -14.23 -8.30
N ASP A 181 6.36 -15.18 -8.91
CA ASP A 181 6.05 -16.49 -8.32
C ASP A 181 7.33 -17.26 -7.93
N LYS A 182 8.27 -17.32 -8.87
CA LYS A 182 9.56 -17.98 -8.63
C LYS A 182 10.39 -17.24 -7.57
N GLU A 183 10.47 -15.91 -7.66
CA GLU A 183 11.27 -15.07 -6.77
C GLU A 183 10.80 -15.22 -5.31
N LEU A 184 9.48 -15.23 -5.07
CA LEU A 184 8.90 -15.41 -3.73
C LEU A 184 9.06 -16.84 -3.22
N SER A 185 8.96 -17.85 -4.10
CA SER A 185 9.22 -19.24 -3.71
C SER A 185 10.68 -19.45 -3.32
N ASP A 186 11.62 -18.92 -4.10
CA ASP A 186 13.06 -18.96 -3.79
C ASP A 186 13.36 -18.23 -2.48
N ALA A 187 12.75 -17.04 -2.27
CA ALA A 187 12.92 -16.25 -1.05
C ALA A 187 12.42 -16.98 0.19
N ALA A 188 11.25 -17.60 0.12
CA ALA A 188 10.67 -18.36 1.23
C ALA A 188 11.60 -19.47 1.75
N ALA A 189 12.36 -20.10 0.86
CA ALA A 189 13.34 -21.13 1.21
C ALA A 189 14.58 -20.58 1.94
N LEU A 190 14.87 -19.28 1.78
CA LEU A 190 16.03 -18.61 2.39
C LEU A 190 15.69 -17.91 3.73
N LEU A 191 14.41 -17.67 3.97
CA LEU A 191 13.95 -16.86 5.10
C LEU A 191 13.52 -17.72 6.30
N PRO A 192 13.76 -17.24 7.54
CA PRO A 192 13.24 -17.90 8.72
C PRO A 192 11.71 -17.73 8.84
N ALA A 193 11.07 -18.63 9.58
CA ALA A 193 9.64 -18.53 9.88
C ALA A 193 9.32 -17.38 10.86
N THR A 194 10.24 -17.06 11.75
CA THR A 194 10.10 -16.02 12.79
C THR A 194 11.44 -15.36 13.07
N TYR A 195 11.38 -14.16 13.64
CA TYR A 195 12.56 -13.42 14.10
C TYR A 195 12.54 -13.20 15.61
N GLY A 196 13.72 -13.08 16.21
CA GLY A 196 13.88 -12.56 17.57
C GLY A 196 13.59 -11.05 17.65
N ALA A 197 13.57 -10.50 18.86
CA ALA A 197 13.20 -9.11 19.12
C ALA A 197 14.01 -8.07 18.32
N ALA A 198 15.31 -8.33 18.08
CA ALA A 198 16.21 -7.40 17.36
C ALA A 198 15.92 -7.29 15.86
N ASP A 199 15.28 -8.31 15.27
CA ASP A 199 14.99 -8.38 13.84
C ASP A 199 13.47 -8.37 13.57
N LYS A 200 12.66 -7.97 14.57
CA LYS A 200 11.20 -7.92 14.44
C LYS A 200 10.79 -6.90 13.37
N GLY A 201 9.80 -7.25 12.56
CA GLY A 201 9.36 -6.42 11.42
C GLY A 201 10.02 -6.77 10.09
N ARG A 202 11.05 -7.64 10.08
CA ARG A 202 11.64 -8.13 8.83
C ARG A 202 10.75 -9.16 8.13
N VAL A 203 10.89 -9.27 6.81
CA VAL A 203 10.14 -10.25 6.02
C VAL A 203 10.51 -11.68 6.41
N THR A 204 9.50 -12.49 6.68
CA THR A 204 9.60 -13.91 7.04
C THR A 204 9.32 -14.79 5.82
N SER A 205 9.56 -16.11 5.94
CA SER A 205 9.07 -17.08 4.95
C SER A 205 7.54 -17.01 4.80
N GLY A 206 6.81 -16.77 5.88
CA GLY A 206 5.36 -16.56 5.85
C GLY A 206 4.95 -15.31 5.06
N ALA A 207 5.74 -14.22 5.13
CA ALA A 207 5.49 -13.03 4.33
C ALA A 207 5.72 -13.29 2.83
N ALA A 208 6.76 -14.05 2.47
CA ALA A 208 6.99 -14.45 1.07
C ALA A 208 5.82 -15.28 0.52
N TRP A 209 5.34 -16.28 1.26
CA TRP A 209 4.20 -17.11 0.84
C TRP A 209 2.89 -16.31 0.75
N ALA A 210 2.64 -15.40 1.68
CA ALA A 210 1.43 -14.59 1.68
C ALA A 210 1.43 -13.56 0.53
N LEU A 211 2.58 -12.94 0.21
CA LEU A 211 2.73 -12.08 -0.97
C LEU A 211 2.58 -12.88 -2.27
N LYS A 212 3.08 -14.13 -2.31
CA LYS A 212 2.87 -15.02 -3.45
C LYS A 212 1.38 -15.32 -3.64
N ALA A 213 0.64 -15.64 -2.57
CA ALA A 213 -0.80 -15.86 -2.65
C ALA A 213 -1.55 -14.61 -3.18
N ARG A 214 -1.17 -13.40 -2.73
CA ARG A 214 -1.72 -12.13 -3.28
C ARG A 214 -1.41 -11.97 -4.76
N ALA A 215 -0.15 -12.17 -5.17
CA ALA A 215 0.29 -12.04 -6.56
C ALA A 215 -0.46 -13.01 -7.48
N ASP A 216 -0.54 -14.27 -7.08
CA ASP A 216 -1.25 -15.29 -7.84
C ASP A 216 -2.77 -15.04 -7.90
N LEU A 217 -3.38 -14.46 -6.82
CA LEU A 217 -4.77 -14.03 -6.84
C LEU A 217 -4.99 -12.92 -7.89
N TRP A 218 -4.09 -11.93 -7.95
CA TRP A 218 -4.16 -10.85 -8.94
C TRP A 218 -3.93 -11.37 -10.37
N ALA A 219 -3.05 -12.36 -10.52
CA ALA A 219 -2.81 -13.06 -11.78
C ALA A 219 -3.90 -14.08 -12.14
N ARG A 220 -4.90 -14.34 -11.25
CA ARG A 220 -5.97 -15.36 -11.40
C ARG A 220 -5.45 -16.81 -11.51
N ARG A 221 -4.34 -17.09 -10.85
CA ARG A 221 -3.69 -18.41 -10.80
C ARG A 221 -4.15 -19.16 -9.54
N TYR A 222 -5.44 -19.44 -9.46
CA TYR A 222 -6.11 -19.83 -8.21
C TYR A 222 -5.54 -21.09 -7.54
N GLN A 223 -5.05 -22.09 -8.29
CA GLN A 223 -4.41 -23.25 -7.66
C GLN A 223 -3.10 -22.84 -6.95
N LEU A 224 -2.29 -21.99 -7.56
CA LEU A 224 -1.05 -21.48 -6.93
C LEU A 224 -1.37 -20.63 -5.69
N VAL A 225 -2.51 -19.92 -5.68
CA VAL A 225 -3.00 -19.22 -4.48
C VAL A 225 -3.23 -20.20 -3.34
N VAL A 226 -3.96 -21.29 -3.59
CA VAL A 226 -4.27 -22.32 -2.57
C VAL A 226 -2.98 -22.92 -2.03
N ASP A 227 -2.05 -23.26 -2.92
CA ASP A 227 -0.77 -23.86 -2.55
C ASP A 227 0.07 -22.90 -1.67
N ALA A 228 0.17 -21.64 -2.06
CA ALA A 228 0.93 -20.61 -1.33
C ALA A 228 0.27 -20.26 0.02
N ALA A 229 -1.05 -20.02 0.05
CA ALA A 229 -1.76 -19.67 1.28
C ALA A 229 -1.66 -20.79 2.34
N ASN A 230 -1.64 -22.05 1.91
CA ASN A 230 -1.44 -23.19 2.79
C ASN A 230 -0.03 -23.26 3.40
N GLN A 231 0.96 -22.56 2.88
CA GLN A 231 2.30 -22.44 3.46
C GLN A 231 2.40 -21.35 4.53
N VAL A 232 1.43 -20.45 4.62
CA VAL A 232 1.43 -19.38 5.62
C VAL A 232 1.08 -19.97 6.98
N LYS A 233 2.06 -20.12 7.87
CA LYS A 233 1.92 -20.77 9.18
C LYS A 233 2.37 -19.84 10.30
N GLY A 234 1.83 -20.07 11.51
CA GLY A 234 2.24 -19.35 12.72
C GLY A 234 1.54 -18.01 12.92
N TYR A 235 0.55 -17.67 12.09
CA TYR A 235 -0.25 -16.46 12.22
C TYR A 235 -1.68 -16.81 12.66
N THR A 236 -2.29 -15.91 13.41
CA THR A 236 -3.69 -15.99 13.85
C THR A 236 -4.30 -14.59 13.85
N LEU A 237 -5.63 -14.50 13.78
CA LEU A 237 -6.27 -13.20 13.93
C LEU A 237 -5.96 -12.59 15.30
N TYR A 238 -5.71 -11.30 15.31
CA TYR A 238 -5.63 -10.52 16.56
C TYR A 238 -7.00 -10.45 17.21
N SER A 239 -7.06 -10.53 18.53
CA SER A 239 -8.32 -10.69 19.26
C SER A 239 -9.31 -9.54 19.14
N SER A 240 -8.84 -8.34 18.76
CA SER A 240 -9.66 -7.12 18.66
C SER A 240 -9.39 -6.39 17.35
N TYR A 241 -10.41 -6.28 16.49
CA TYR A 241 -10.31 -5.48 15.27
C TYR A 241 -10.11 -4.00 15.55
N GLN A 242 -10.83 -3.47 16.57
CA GLN A 242 -10.73 -2.07 16.99
C GLN A 242 -9.30 -1.67 17.36
N ASN A 243 -8.57 -2.59 18.00
CA ASN A 243 -7.22 -2.32 18.50
C ASN A 243 -6.12 -2.73 17.52
N LEU A 244 -6.43 -3.47 16.45
CA LEU A 244 -5.44 -4.00 15.49
C LEU A 244 -4.53 -2.90 14.90
N PHE A 245 -5.06 -1.69 14.71
CA PHE A 245 -4.38 -0.54 14.10
C PHE A 245 -3.89 0.49 15.14
N LYS A 246 -3.60 0.03 16.37
CA LYS A 246 -3.12 0.86 17.48
C LYS A 246 -1.69 0.49 17.86
N TYR A 247 -0.95 1.44 18.43
CA TYR A 247 0.44 1.23 18.89
C TYR A 247 0.62 -0.02 19.74
N ALA A 248 -0.30 -0.27 20.67
CA ALA A 248 -0.24 -1.44 21.57
C ALA A 248 -0.37 -2.79 20.85
N ALA A 249 -0.83 -2.78 19.58
CA ALA A 249 -1.03 -3.98 18.77
C ALA A 249 0.03 -4.15 17.67
N GLU A 250 1.06 -3.34 17.63
CA GLU A 250 2.12 -3.49 16.63
C GLU A 250 2.81 -4.84 16.71
N ASN A 251 3.15 -5.39 15.55
CA ASN A 251 3.82 -6.69 15.44
C ASN A 251 3.09 -7.85 16.15
N ASN A 252 1.77 -7.81 16.16
CA ASN A 252 0.94 -8.88 16.77
C ASN A 252 0.88 -10.14 15.88
N SER A 253 0.13 -11.15 16.35
CA SER A 253 0.01 -12.46 15.67
C SER A 253 -0.68 -12.43 14.30
N GLU A 254 -1.35 -11.34 13.94
CA GLU A 254 -2.02 -11.20 12.65
C GLU A 254 -1.17 -10.48 11.61
N VAL A 255 -0.25 -9.60 12.03
CA VAL A 255 0.62 -8.83 11.13
C VAL A 255 1.67 -9.74 10.50
N ILE A 256 1.68 -9.80 9.17
CA ILE A 256 2.63 -10.61 8.38
C ILE A 256 3.74 -9.73 7.81
N LEU A 257 3.37 -8.53 7.30
CA LEU A 257 4.30 -7.53 6.80
C LEU A 257 3.73 -6.15 7.07
N ASP A 258 4.52 -5.27 7.62
CA ASP A 258 4.22 -3.86 7.79
C ASP A 258 5.43 -3.00 7.41
N LYS A 259 5.20 -1.71 7.14
CA LYS A 259 6.26 -0.73 7.11
C LYS A 259 6.42 -0.15 8.50
N GLN A 260 7.61 -0.34 9.06
CA GLN A 260 7.94 0.11 10.42
C GLN A 260 8.21 1.62 10.45
N PHE A 261 7.67 2.28 11.47
CA PHE A 261 7.89 3.70 11.73
C PHE A 261 8.26 3.93 13.20
N LEU A 262 8.88 5.06 13.49
CA LEU A 262 9.26 5.45 14.84
C LEU A 262 9.10 6.96 15.00
N LYS A 263 8.35 7.40 16.02
CA LYS A 263 8.21 8.83 16.36
C LYS A 263 9.58 9.50 16.45
N ASP A 264 9.65 10.74 16.05
CA ASP A 264 10.81 11.63 16.14
C ASP A 264 12.03 11.21 15.29
N THR A 265 12.08 9.99 14.76
CA THR A 265 13.21 9.45 14.02
C THR A 265 12.85 9.14 12.57
N TYR A 266 11.80 8.34 12.38
CA TYR A 266 11.29 7.93 11.07
C TYR A 266 9.76 7.87 11.14
N SER A 267 9.16 9.03 11.28
CA SER A 267 7.70 9.17 11.45
C SER A 267 6.96 9.23 10.12
N ASN A 268 5.64 9.07 10.21
CA ASN A 268 4.72 9.30 9.10
C ASN A 268 3.65 10.33 9.48
N GLY A 269 2.88 10.79 8.51
CA GLY A 269 1.83 11.79 8.70
C GLY A 269 0.41 11.21 8.66
N VAL A 270 0.20 9.94 9.00
CA VAL A 270 -1.11 9.29 8.85
C VAL A 270 -2.23 10.01 9.59
N PHE A 271 -1.96 10.50 10.80
CA PHE A 271 -2.96 11.27 11.56
C PHE A 271 -3.31 12.58 10.85
N ALA A 272 -2.30 13.37 10.46
CA ALA A 272 -2.52 14.63 9.74
C ALA A 272 -3.26 14.41 8.40
N LEU A 273 -3.00 13.30 7.73
CA LEU A 273 -3.58 12.96 6.44
C LEU A 273 -5.07 12.60 6.55
N LEU A 274 -5.44 11.78 7.54
CA LEU A 274 -6.74 11.09 7.57
C LEU A 274 -7.74 11.64 8.59
N ALA A 275 -7.26 12.22 9.71
CA ALA A 275 -8.15 12.68 10.78
C ALA A 275 -9.04 13.86 10.33
N PRO A 276 -10.21 14.05 10.98
CA PRO A 276 -11.08 15.20 10.75
C PRO A 276 -10.37 16.54 10.94
N TYR A 277 -10.78 17.56 10.21
CA TYR A 277 -10.15 18.88 10.22
C TYR A 277 -10.10 19.52 11.62
N SER A 278 -11.11 19.30 12.46
CA SER A 278 -11.12 19.77 13.86
C SER A 278 -9.96 19.22 14.70
N GLN A 279 -9.28 18.17 14.23
CA GLN A 279 -8.19 17.53 14.93
C GLN A 279 -6.84 18.17 14.54
N LYS A 280 -6.53 19.37 15.14
CA LYS A 280 -5.26 20.09 14.89
C LYS A 280 -5.02 20.42 13.41
N ASN A 281 -6.06 20.80 12.68
CA ASN A 281 -6.00 21.09 11.24
C ASN A 281 -5.54 19.90 10.40
N ALA A 282 -5.90 18.68 10.80
CA ALA A 282 -5.74 17.51 9.97
C ALA A 282 -6.55 17.67 8.66
N GLN A 283 -6.19 16.90 7.63
CA GLN A 283 -6.53 17.28 6.26
C GLN A 283 -7.75 16.56 5.69
N SER A 284 -8.32 15.55 6.39
CA SER A 284 -9.40 14.72 5.81
C SER A 284 -9.11 14.37 4.34
N TYR A 285 -7.87 14.02 4.01
CA TYR A 285 -7.38 14.00 2.63
C TYR A 285 -8.02 12.87 1.80
N TYR A 286 -8.22 11.72 2.43
CA TYR A 286 -8.98 10.59 1.89
C TYR A 286 -10.13 10.30 2.83
N VAL A 287 -11.33 10.22 2.28
CA VAL A 287 -12.55 10.08 3.06
C VAL A 287 -13.39 8.89 2.58
N PRO A 288 -14.04 8.14 3.48
CA PRO A 288 -14.95 7.06 3.11
C PRO A 288 -16.12 7.57 2.27
N THR A 289 -16.65 6.72 1.40
CA THR A 289 -17.89 6.98 0.65
C THR A 289 -19.10 6.30 1.31
N LYS A 290 -20.29 6.71 0.92
CA LYS A 290 -21.52 6.03 1.29
C LYS A 290 -21.54 4.57 0.82
N SER A 291 -20.92 4.25 -0.34
CA SER A 291 -20.82 2.89 -0.85
C SER A 291 -20.19 1.94 0.16
N LEU A 292 -19.09 2.36 0.80
CA LEU A 292 -18.46 1.54 1.85
C LEU A 292 -19.35 1.45 3.10
N VAL A 293 -19.88 2.59 3.57
CA VAL A 293 -20.70 2.62 4.81
C VAL A 293 -21.93 1.75 4.67
N ASP A 294 -22.57 1.77 3.50
CA ASP A 294 -23.73 0.92 3.22
C ASP A 294 -23.36 -0.56 3.07
N ALA A 295 -22.14 -0.87 2.65
CA ALA A 295 -21.66 -2.25 2.52
C ALA A 295 -21.54 -2.98 3.86
N TYR A 296 -21.30 -2.28 4.96
CA TYR A 296 -21.36 -2.94 6.28
C TYR A 296 -22.77 -3.44 6.56
N GLU A 297 -22.89 -4.73 6.92
CA GLU A 297 -24.14 -5.39 7.24
C GLU A 297 -24.76 -4.85 8.55
N THR A 298 -25.97 -5.26 8.85
CA THR A 298 -26.52 -5.17 10.21
C THR A 298 -25.86 -6.20 11.12
N ALA A 299 -25.98 -6.04 12.43
CA ALA A 299 -25.35 -6.94 13.40
C ALA A 299 -25.85 -8.40 13.30
N ASP A 300 -27.01 -8.63 12.70
CA ASP A 300 -27.55 -9.95 12.41
C ASP A 300 -27.13 -10.49 11.01
N GLY A 301 -26.17 -9.82 10.34
CA GLY A 301 -25.54 -10.29 9.12
C GLY A 301 -26.40 -10.14 7.86
N LYS A 302 -27.29 -9.16 7.81
CA LYS A 302 -28.11 -8.86 6.63
C LYS A 302 -27.62 -7.58 5.96
N ASN A 303 -27.77 -7.51 4.63
CA ASN A 303 -27.61 -6.26 3.92
C ASN A 303 -28.66 -5.26 4.41
N ILE A 304 -28.29 -3.97 4.52
CA ILE A 304 -29.21 -2.91 4.99
C ILE A 304 -30.46 -2.75 4.13
N ASN A 305 -30.40 -3.15 2.87
CA ASN A 305 -31.51 -3.09 1.92
C ASN A 305 -32.38 -4.36 1.92
N ASP A 306 -31.99 -5.40 2.64
CA ASP A 306 -32.76 -6.65 2.70
C ASP A 306 -34.05 -6.47 3.51
N ALA A 307 -35.11 -7.11 3.06
CA ALA A 307 -36.35 -7.13 3.81
C ALA A 307 -36.12 -7.75 5.20
N GLY A 308 -36.54 -7.05 6.23
CA GLY A 308 -36.37 -7.50 7.62
C GLY A 308 -34.96 -7.38 8.16
N SER A 309 -34.10 -6.54 7.55
CA SER A 309 -32.78 -6.19 8.09
C SER A 309 -32.85 -5.40 9.41
N GLY A 310 -33.97 -4.74 9.70
CA GLY A 310 -34.09 -3.86 10.85
C GLY A 310 -33.30 -2.55 10.73
N PHE A 311 -32.77 -2.25 9.55
CA PHE A 311 -32.04 -1.00 9.31
C PHE A 311 -32.98 0.20 9.44
N ASP A 312 -32.60 1.19 10.27
CA ASP A 312 -33.30 2.45 10.44
C ASP A 312 -32.49 3.60 9.79
N PRO A 313 -33.01 4.22 8.71
CA PRO A 313 -32.29 5.29 8.03
C PRO A 313 -32.17 6.60 8.86
N TYR A 314 -32.92 6.75 9.94
CA TYR A 314 -32.77 7.85 10.89
C TYR A 314 -31.69 7.60 11.95
N HIS A 315 -31.35 6.33 12.18
CA HIS A 315 -30.24 5.88 13.03
C HIS A 315 -29.30 4.96 12.27
N PRO A 316 -28.66 5.45 11.18
CA PRO A 316 -28.01 4.61 10.15
C PRO A 316 -26.77 3.85 10.64
N TYR A 317 -26.28 4.16 11.83
CA TYR A 317 -25.07 3.56 12.40
C TYR A 317 -25.36 2.61 13.57
N ASP A 318 -26.63 2.44 13.95
CA ASP A 318 -27.01 1.56 15.04
C ASP A 318 -27.25 0.13 14.53
N ASN A 319 -26.95 -0.87 15.36
CA ASN A 319 -27.12 -2.28 15.04
C ASN A 319 -26.40 -2.71 13.72
N ARG A 320 -25.23 -2.13 13.45
CA ARG A 320 -24.40 -2.45 12.28
C ARG A 320 -23.24 -3.35 12.65
N ASP A 321 -22.65 -3.98 11.64
CA ASP A 321 -21.35 -4.63 11.75
C ASP A 321 -20.38 -3.71 12.54
N PRO A 322 -19.79 -4.18 13.64
CA PRO A 322 -18.94 -3.34 14.50
C PRO A 322 -17.75 -2.71 13.75
N ARG A 323 -17.27 -3.36 12.68
CA ARG A 323 -16.16 -2.88 11.88
C ARG A 323 -16.43 -1.52 11.22
N LEU A 324 -17.70 -1.17 11.00
CA LEU A 324 -18.09 0.17 10.54
C LEU A 324 -17.49 1.25 11.46
N ARG A 325 -17.85 1.22 12.76
CA ARG A 325 -17.39 2.21 13.73
C ARG A 325 -15.92 2.07 14.13
N PHE A 326 -15.29 0.95 13.80
CA PHE A 326 -13.85 0.76 13.99
C PHE A 326 -13.02 1.29 12.82
N SER A 327 -13.62 1.36 11.63
CA SER A 327 -12.93 1.79 10.40
C SER A 327 -13.26 3.24 9.98
N VAL A 328 -14.45 3.75 10.35
CA VAL A 328 -14.99 5.03 9.89
C VAL A 328 -15.44 5.87 11.07
N PHE A 329 -15.08 7.15 11.10
CA PHE A 329 -15.72 8.13 11.95
C PHE A 329 -17.08 8.50 11.35
N VAL A 330 -18.13 8.32 12.14
CA VAL A 330 -19.51 8.66 11.79
C VAL A 330 -20.08 9.70 12.75
N ASP A 331 -21.18 10.33 12.42
CA ASP A 331 -21.79 11.37 13.27
C ASP A 331 -21.98 10.89 14.72
N GLY A 332 -21.55 11.71 15.66
CA GLY A 332 -21.61 11.44 17.10
C GLY A 332 -20.41 10.70 17.68
N ASP A 333 -19.50 10.15 16.89
CA ASP A 333 -18.29 9.47 17.41
C ASP A 333 -17.39 10.45 18.17
N ALA A 334 -16.79 9.99 19.27
CA ALA A 334 -15.76 10.74 19.98
C ALA A 334 -14.47 10.78 19.17
N LEU A 335 -13.94 11.97 18.95
CA LEU A 335 -12.66 12.22 18.29
C LEU A 335 -11.49 12.15 19.28
N PRO A 336 -10.22 12.04 18.82
CA PRO A 336 -9.05 12.06 19.69
C PRO A 336 -8.95 13.25 20.65
N SER A 337 -9.48 14.41 20.28
CA SER A 337 -9.59 15.59 21.15
C SER A 337 -10.67 15.50 22.24
N GLY A 338 -11.50 14.46 22.23
CA GLY A 338 -12.65 14.30 23.13
C GLY A 338 -13.93 14.98 22.67
N ILE A 339 -13.91 15.78 21.58
CA ILE A 339 -15.13 16.36 21.04
C ILE A 339 -15.90 15.36 20.16
N ALA A 340 -17.20 15.57 19.99
CA ALA A 340 -18.01 14.74 19.10
C ALA A 340 -17.80 15.16 17.63
N PHE A 341 -17.66 14.18 16.75
CA PHE A 341 -17.65 14.38 15.30
C PHE A 341 -19.05 14.77 14.82
N LYS A 342 -19.20 15.92 14.18
CA LYS A 342 -20.48 16.48 13.75
C LYS A 342 -20.37 16.98 12.30
N PRO A 343 -20.43 16.10 11.29
CA PRO A 343 -20.18 16.44 9.90
C PRO A 343 -21.40 16.98 9.14
N ALA A 344 -22.61 16.88 9.68
CA ALA A 344 -23.81 17.33 8.98
C ALA A 344 -23.69 18.81 8.57
N PRO A 345 -24.15 19.20 7.37
CA PRO A 345 -24.21 20.61 6.98
C PRO A 345 -24.96 21.42 8.04
N ASN A 346 -24.49 22.62 8.33
CA ASN A 346 -25.05 23.51 9.36
C ASN A 346 -24.96 23.02 10.82
N SER A 347 -24.13 21.98 11.10
CA SER A 347 -23.85 21.59 12.50
C SER A 347 -23.09 22.66 13.29
N GLY A 348 -22.53 23.68 12.62
CA GLY A 348 -21.77 24.75 13.23
C GLY A 348 -20.36 24.35 13.68
N THR A 349 -19.91 23.14 13.34
CA THR A 349 -18.57 22.65 13.69
C THR A 349 -17.57 22.86 12.56
N ALA A 350 -16.28 22.74 12.86
CA ALA A 350 -15.21 22.80 11.85
C ALA A 350 -15.25 21.61 10.89
N ASP A 351 -15.85 20.48 11.28
CA ASP A 351 -15.98 19.28 10.46
C ASP A 351 -17.26 19.25 9.62
N ALA A 352 -18.13 20.29 9.75
CA ALA A 352 -19.34 20.37 8.95
C ALA A 352 -19.01 20.41 7.45
N ILE A 353 -19.74 19.63 6.65
CA ILE A 353 -19.63 19.67 5.19
C ILE A 353 -19.86 21.11 4.70
N GLY A 354 -18.90 21.65 3.95
CA GLY A 354 -18.93 23.02 3.45
C GLY A 354 -18.41 24.09 4.42
N SER A 355 -18.01 23.75 5.65
CA SER A 355 -17.39 24.70 6.60
C SER A 355 -16.05 25.22 6.11
N THR A 356 -15.28 24.35 5.47
CA THR A 356 -13.99 24.62 4.83
C THR A 356 -13.76 23.61 3.69
N TYR A 357 -12.88 23.93 2.74
CA TYR A 357 -12.51 23.01 1.66
C TYR A 357 -11.73 21.77 2.15
N ILE A 358 -11.24 21.77 3.40
CA ILE A 358 -10.54 20.64 4.02
C ILE A 358 -11.50 19.69 4.75
N ALA A 359 -12.64 20.19 5.26
CA ALA A 359 -13.65 19.33 5.88
C ALA A 359 -14.10 18.24 4.90
N SER A 360 -14.41 17.07 5.43
CA SER A 360 -14.84 15.93 4.60
C SER A 360 -16.05 16.30 3.73
N THR A 361 -15.90 16.14 2.41
CA THR A 361 -17.00 16.37 1.45
C THR A 361 -18.07 15.29 1.50
N THR A 362 -17.73 14.11 2.03
CA THR A 362 -18.68 13.01 2.25
C THR A 362 -19.29 13.01 3.64
N GLY A 363 -18.72 13.73 4.60
CA GLY A 363 -19.13 13.70 6.01
C GLY A 363 -18.66 12.45 6.77
N TYR A 364 -17.80 11.64 6.19
CA TYR A 364 -17.12 10.52 6.84
C TYR A 364 -15.62 10.80 6.91
N ASN A 365 -14.90 10.20 7.89
CA ASN A 365 -13.44 10.18 7.92
C ASN A 365 -12.94 8.79 8.25
N ILE A 366 -11.71 8.47 7.78
CA ILE A 366 -11.06 7.19 8.09
C ILE A 366 -10.66 7.19 9.57
N LYS A 367 -10.96 6.09 10.28
CA LYS A 367 -10.66 5.91 11.71
C LYS A 367 -9.53 4.93 11.96
N LYS A 368 -9.31 3.96 11.04
CA LYS A 368 -8.12 3.10 11.09
C LYS A 368 -6.86 3.96 11.19
N TYR A 369 -5.91 3.55 12.03
CA TYR A 369 -4.63 4.24 12.29
C TYR A 369 -4.73 5.61 12.99
N ILE A 370 -5.91 6.12 13.29
CA ILE A 370 -6.03 7.36 14.06
C ILE A 370 -5.89 7.03 15.54
N ASN A 371 -4.77 7.43 16.13
CA ASN A 371 -4.39 7.19 17.50
C ASN A 371 -4.41 8.48 18.32
N THR A 372 -4.96 8.44 19.53
CA THR A 372 -5.05 9.62 20.42
C THR A 372 -3.66 10.19 20.76
N GLU A 373 -2.65 9.32 20.83
CA GLU A 373 -1.26 9.67 21.11
C GLU A 373 -0.64 10.60 20.04
N ASP A 374 -1.21 10.62 18.82
CA ASP A 374 -0.72 11.45 17.72
C ASP A 374 -1.41 12.83 17.67
N TYR A 375 -2.49 13.03 18.43
CA TYR A 375 -3.24 14.29 18.43
C TYR A 375 -2.38 15.51 18.75
N ALA A 376 -1.42 15.38 19.69
CA ALA A 376 -0.54 16.48 20.07
C ALA A 376 0.36 16.96 18.92
N ASN A 377 0.82 16.04 18.07
CA ASN A 377 1.68 16.28 16.91
C ASN A 377 1.25 15.41 15.70
N PRO A 378 0.25 15.83 14.93
CA PRO A 378 -0.37 15.04 13.88
C PRO A 378 0.56 14.55 12.75
N SER A 379 1.65 15.26 12.50
CA SER A 379 2.62 14.92 11.45
C SER A 379 3.73 13.99 11.92
N ASN A 380 3.70 13.56 13.18
CA ASN A 380 4.76 12.76 13.81
C ASN A 380 4.21 11.44 14.36
N SER A 381 3.47 10.70 13.54
CA SER A 381 2.98 9.37 13.91
C SER A 381 4.09 8.34 13.73
N GLY A 382 4.28 7.49 14.74
CA GLY A 382 5.21 6.35 14.68
C GLY A 382 4.51 5.02 14.42
N ILE A 383 3.19 5.03 14.17
CA ILE A 383 2.42 3.81 13.96
C ILE A 383 2.84 3.10 12.67
N ASN A 384 3.08 1.80 12.76
CA ASN A 384 3.40 0.96 11.61
C ASN A 384 2.20 0.84 10.66
N ILE A 385 2.48 0.82 9.37
CA ILE A 385 1.43 0.66 8.34
C ILE A 385 1.43 -0.80 7.88
N ILE A 386 0.37 -1.52 8.18
CA ILE A 386 0.20 -2.93 7.82
C ILE A 386 0.01 -3.05 6.30
N LEU A 387 0.83 -3.86 5.65
CA LEU A 387 0.79 -4.13 4.22
C LEU A 387 0.22 -5.52 3.90
N LEU A 388 0.29 -6.42 4.88
CA LEU A 388 -0.16 -7.81 4.72
C LEU A 388 -0.49 -8.39 6.09
N ARG A 389 -1.69 -8.96 6.23
CA ARG A 389 -2.15 -9.59 7.48
C ARG A 389 -2.94 -10.87 7.23
N TYR A 390 -3.07 -11.68 8.27
CA TYR A 390 -3.59 -13.04 8.14
C TYR A 390 -5.07 -13.11 7.69
N ALA A 391 -5.90 -12.12 8.02
CA ALA A 391 -7.27 -12.06 7.50
C ALA A 391 -7.31 -11.99 5.96
N GLU A 392 -6.38 -11.27 5.34
CA GLU A 392 -6.27 -11.25 3.88
C GLU A 392 -5.93 -12.64 3.33
N VAL A 393 -5.01 -13.36 3.99
CA VAL A 393 -4.63 -14.73 3.57
C VAL A 393 -5.84 -15.67 3.61
N LEU A 394 -6.65 -15.59 4.68
CA LEU A 394 -7.88 -16.39 4.82
C LEU A 394 -8.87 -16.10 3.69
N LEU A 395 -9.16 -14.83 3.44
CA LEU A 395 -10.10 -14.42 2.39
C LEU A 395 -9.56 -14.70 0.98
N THR A 396 -8.25 -14.61 0.78
CA THR A 396 -7.57 -14.96 -0.48
C THR A 396 -7.67 -16.46 -0.75
N LEU A 397 -7.46 -17.30 0.26
CA LEU A 397 -7.64 -18.75 0.17
C LEU A 397 -9.10 -19.11 -0.16
N ALA A 398 -10.05 -18.51 0.57
CA ALA A 398 -11.48 -18.76 0.35
C ALA A 398 -11.89 -18.38 -1.07
N GLU A 399 -11.50 -17.20 -1.55
CA GLU A 399 -11.81 -16.75 -2.90
C GLU A 399 -11.23 -17.69 -3.97
N ALA A 400 -9.97 -18.07 -3.85
CA ALA A 400 -9.34 -18.97 -4.80
C ALA A 400 -10.03 -20.34 -4.87
N LYS A 401 -10.38 -20.92 -3.72
CA LYS A 401 -11.12 -22.20 -3.67
C LYS A 401 -12.54 -22.08 -4.27
N ILE A 402 -13.21 -20.96 -4.02
CA ILE A 402 -14.52 -20.67 -4.65
C ILE A 402 -14.37 -20.59 -6.17
N GLU A 403 -13.37 -19.86 -6.69
CA GLU A 403 -13.16 -19.71 -8.14
C GLU A 403 -12.79 -21.07 -8.81
N LEU A 404 -12.09 -21.96 -8.10
CA LEU A 404 -11.82 -23.34 -8.53
C LEU A 404 -13.01 -24.29 -8.38
N ASN A 405 -14.12 -23.83 -7.82
CA ASN A 405 -15.26 -24.67 -7.41
C ASN A 405 -14.87 -25.80 -6.43
N GLN A 406 -13.86 -25.57 -5.61
CA GLN A 406 -13.39 -26.45 -4.53
C GLN A 406 -14.06 -26.04 -3.21
N ILE A 407 -15.38 -26.11 -3.15
CA ILE A 407 -16.17 -25.63 -2.03
C ILE A 407 -16.28 -26.74 -0.98
N ASP A 408 -15.40 -26.67 0.01
CA ASP A 408 -15.38 -27.55 1.18
C ASP A 408 -15.49 -26.73 2.48
N GLN A 409 -15.44 -27.39 3.63
CA GLN A 409 -15.57 -26.76 4.95
C GLN A 409 -14.53 -25.64 5.15
N SER A 410 -13.33 -25.75 4.59
CA SER A 410 -12.28 -24.74 4.77
C SER A 410 -12.62 -23.38 4.16
N VAL A 411 -13.49 -23.31 3.14
CA VAL A 411 -14.02 -22.05 2.59
C VAL A 411 -14.89 -21.35 3.64
N TYR A 412 -15.81 -22.09 4.25
CA TYR A 412 -16.69 -21.57 5.30
C TYR A 412 -15.88 -21.17 6.55
N ASP A 413 -14.93 -21.99 6.96
CA ASP A 413 -14.07 -21.73 8.12
C ASP A 413 -13.24 -20.44 7.93
N ALA A 414 -12.67 -20.24 6.74
CA ALA A 414 -11.88 -19.06 6.44
C ALA A 414 -12.72 -17.77 6.53
N ILE A 415 -13.91 -17.75 5.92
CA ILE A 415 -14.82 -16.60 5.94
C ILE A 415 -15.35 -16.37 7.36
N ASN A 416 -15.83 -17.43 8.03
CA ASN A 416 -16.41 -17.33 9.36
C ASN A 416 -15.38 -16.94 10.42
N THR A 417 -14.12 -17.36 10.28
CA THR A 417 -13.03 -16.90 11.16
C THR A 417 -12.88 -15.40 11.10
N VAL A 418 -12.98 -14.78 9.93
CA VAL A 418 -12.93 -13.31 9.80
C VAL A 418 -14.18 -12.66 10.40
N ARG A 419 -15.37 -13.21 10.15
CA ARG A 419 -16.66 -12.65 10.57
C ARG A 419 -16.89 -12.70 12.08
N ASN A 420 -16.39 -13.70 12.78
CA ASN A 420 -16.70 -13.89 14.21
C ASN A 420 -15.54 -14.38 15.07
N GLY A 421 -14.35 -14.55 14.54
CA GLY A 421 -13.19 -15.05 15.28
C GLY A 421 -12.59 -14.07 16.29
N ARG A 422 -12.90 -12.78 16.20
CA ARG A 422 -12.42 -11.75 17.13
C ARG A 422 -13.42 -11.52 18.28
N SER A 423 -12.96 -10.96 19.40
CA SER A 423 -13.79 -10.68 20.57
C SER A 423 -14.84 -9.58 20.31
N ASP A 424 -14.51 -8.61 19.47
CA ASP A 424 -15.27 -7.40 19.18
C ASP A 424 -15.96 -7.40 17.80
N VAL A 425 -15.81 -8.48 17.02
CA VAL A 425 -16.53 -8.71 15.75
C VAL A 425 -17.24 -10.06 15.85
N LYS A 426 -18.57 -10.03 15.91
CA LYS A 426 -19.40 -11.21 16.17
C LYS A 426 -20.60 -11.27 15.21
N LEU A 427 -20.31 -11.29 13.92
CA LEU A 427 -21.35 -11.51 12.92
C LEU A 427 -21.73 -13.01 12.85
N PRO A 428 -22.96 -13.33 12.44
CA PRO A 428 -23.36 -14.71 12.19
C PRO A 428 -22.48 -15.40 11.15
N ASN A 429 -22.30 -16.70 11.32
CA ASN A 429 -21.69 -17.53 10.28
C ASN A 429 -22.53 -17.48 9.00
N ILE A 430 -21.85 -17.54 7.86
CA ILE A 430 -22.55 -17.69 6.58
C ILE A 430 -23.25 -19.07 6.51
N ALA A 431 -24.37 -19.11 5.81
CA ALA A 431 -25.12 -20.36 5.61
C ALA A 431 -24.28 -21.38 4.84
N THR A 432 -24.50 -22.66 5.13
CA THR A 432 -23.91 -23.79 4.38
C THR A 432 -24.75 -24.13 3.14
N GLY A 433 -24.14 -24.83 2.18
CA GLY A 433 -24.85 -25.27 0.97
C GLY A 433 -25.10 -24.18 -0.06
N LEU A 434 -24.40 -23.06 0.03
CA LEU A 434 -24.47 -21.96 -0.92
C LEU A 434 -23.83 -22.34 -2.25
N THR A 435 -24.35 -21.77 -3.34
CA THR A 435 -23.76 -21.92 -4.67
C THR A 435 -22.43 -21.18 -4.77
N GLN A 436 -21.60 -21.55 -5.77
CA GLN A 436 -20.35 -20.86 -6.06
C GLN A 436 -20.55 -19.34 -6.24
N GLU A 437 -21.61 -18.95 -6.95
CA GLU A 437 -21.89 -17.53 -7.19
C GLU A 437 -22.26 -16.79 -5.89
N GLN A 438 -23.07 -17.39 -5.03
CA GLN A 438 -23.41 -16.81 -3.73
C GLN A 438 -22.16 -16.64 -2.85
N LEU A 439 -21.31 -17.68 -2.78
CA LEU A 439 -20.05 -17.61 -2.02
C LEU A 439 -19.09 -16.58 -2.61
N ARG A 440 -19.05 -16.43 -3.94
CA ARG A 440 -18.25 -15.40 -4.62
C ARG A 440 -18.68 -13.99 -4.18
N GLN A 441 -19.98 -13.73 -4.15
CA GLN A 441 -20.48 -12.43 -3.68
C GLN A 441 -20.16 -12.20 -2.19
N ILE A 442 -20.31 -13.21 -1.36
CA ILE A 442 -20.01 -13.14 0.07
C ILE A 442 -18.51 -12.86 0.32
N VAL A 443 -17.61 -13.61 -0.32
CA VAL A 443 -16.16 -13.42 -0.09
C VAL A 443 -15.68 -12.05 -0.60
N ARG A 444 -16.21 -11.56 -1.72
CA ARG A 444 -15.90 -10.22 -2.23
C ARG A 444 -16.42 -9.13 -1.30
N HIS A 445 -17.63 -9.29 -0.80
CA HIS A 445 -18.21 -8.40 0.21
C HIS A 445 -17.34 -8.40 1.49
N GLU A 446 -17.01 -9.58 2.01
CA GLU A 446 -16.18 -9.70 3.21
C GLU A 446 -14.80 -9.07 3.03
N ARG A 447 -14.17 -9.24 1.86
CA ARG A 447 -12.92 -8.54 1.52
C ARG A 447 -13.08 -7.03 1.54
N THR A 448 -14.17 -6.51 0.98
CA THR A 448 -14.45 -5.07 0.92
C THR A 448 -14.53 -4.45 2.31
N VAL A 449 -15.29 -5.04 3.22
CA VAL A 449 -15.52 -4.46 4.57
C VAL A 449 -14.37 -4.75 5.54
N GLU A 450 -13.75 -5.92 5.46
CA GLU A 450 -12.63 -6.31 6.34
C GLU A 450 -11.37 -5.52 6.01
N LEU A 451 -11.03 -5.41 4.70
CA LEU A 451 -9.76 -4.87 4.23
C LEU A 451 -9.85 -3.40 3.78
N ALA A 452 -10.96 -2.70 4.09
CA ALA A 452 -11.12 -1.29 3.76
C ALA A 452 -9.95 -0.45 4.31
N PHE A 453 -9.42 0.45 3.50
CA PHE A 453 -8.28 1.34 3.81
C PHE A 453 -6.95 0.61 4.04
N GLU A 454 -6.75 -0.52 3.34
CA GLU A 454 -5.49 -1.27 3.35
C GLU A 454 -4.86 -1.36 1.94
N GLY A 455 -5.36 -0.56 0.99
CA GLY A 455 -4.80 -0.42 -0.35
C GLY A 455 -5.08 -1.57 -1.30
N LEU A 456 -6.10 -2.38 -1.05
CA LEU A 456 -6.38 -3.59 -1.81
C LEU A 456 -7.59 -3.48 -2.74
N HIS A 457 -8.57 -2.66 -2.38
CA HIS A 457 -9.87 -2.66 -3.06
C HIS A 457 -9.78 -2.18 -4.53
N LEU A 458 -8.89 -1.24 -4.85
CA LEU A 458 -8.64 -0.84 -6.24
C LEU A 458 -8.24 -2.02 -7.14
N PHE A 459 -7.38 -2.89 -6.64
CA PHE A 459 -6.95 -4.09 -7.37
C PHE A 459 -8.07 -5.12 -7.44
N ASP A 460 -8.85 -5.25 -6.37
CA ASP A 460 -9.98 -6.16 -6.29
C ASP A 460 -11.07 -5.80 -7.33
N ILE A 461 -11.55 -4.56 -7.40
CA ILE A 461 -12.56 -4.15 -8.40
C ILE A 461 -12.07 -4.27 -9.85
N ARG A 462 -10.75 -4.09 -10.08
CA ARG A 462 -10.15 -4.27 -11.41
C ARG A 462 -10.10 -5.75 -11.81
N ARG A 463 -9.63 -6.65 -10.92
CA ARG A 463 -9.56 -8.07 -11.22
C ARG A 463 -10.93 -8.76 -11.25
N TRP A 464 -11.92 -8.29 -10.47
CA TRP A 464 -13.31 -8.74 -10.52
C TRP A 464 -14.05 -8.21 -11.76
N LYS A 465 -13.50 -7.22 -12.47
CA LYS A 465 -14.14 -6.53 -13.59
C LYS A 465 -15.43 -5.80 -13.19
N THR A 466 -15.49 -5.29 -11.97
CA THR A 466 -16.61 -4.49 -11.46
C THR A 466 -16.35 -2.98 -11.52
N ALA A 467 -15.08 -2.54 -11.75
CA ALA A 467 -14.72 -1.13 -11.78
C ALA A 467 -15.55 -0.31 -12.79
N GLU A 468 -15.93 -0.87 -13.94
CA GLU A 468 -16.77 -0.20 -14.95
C GLU A 468 -18.19 0.11 -14.46
N THR A 469 -18.64 -0.57 -13.39
CA THR A 469 -19.93 -0.34 -12.74
C THR A 469 -19.79 0.57 -11.53
N VAL A 470 -18.85 0.24 -10.62
CA VAL A 470 -18.76 0.92 -9.31
C VAL A 470 -18.01 2.26 -9.38
N MET A 471 -17.19 2.48 -10.41
CA MET A 471 -16.47 3.73 -10.64
C MET A 471 -17.17 4.66 -11.67
N THR A 472 -18.49 4.63 -11.70
CA THR A 472 -19.29 5.44 -12.62
C THR A 472 -20.38 6.18 -11.84
N GLY A 473 -20.57 7.47 -12.14
CA GLY A 473 -21.58 8.29 -11.51
C GLY A 473 -21.09 9.12 -10.32
N PRO A 474 -22.01 9.76 -9.61
CA PRO A 474 -21.67 10.66 -8.52
C PRO A 474 -21.17 9.92 -7.28
N VAL A 475 -20.38 10.61 -6.45
CA VAL A 475 -19.95 10.15 -5.13
C VAL A 475 -20.92 10.65 -4.09
N TYR A 476 -21.34 9.76 -3.19
CA TYR A 476 -22.27 10.09 -2.10
C TYR A 476 -21.59 9.97 -0.72
N GLY A 477 -22.05 10.83 0.20
CA GLY A 477 -21.66 10.87 1.60
C GLY A 477 -22.80 10.52 2.54
N ILE A 478 -22.78 11.13 3.74
CA ILE A 478 -23.77 10.89 4.79
C ILE A 478 -25.20 11.13 4.33
N THR A 479 -26.13 10.38 4.94
CA THR A 479 -27.56 10.74 4.98
C THR A 479 -27.85 11.32 6.37
N TYR A 480 -28.45 12.49 6.41
CA TYR A 480 -28.79 13.21 7.64
C TYR A 480 -30.21 13.74 7.59
N SER A 481 -30.75 14.06 8.76
CA SER A 481 -32.06 14.67 8.88
C SER A 481 -31.91 16.19 8.80
N ASP A 482 -32.61 16.84 7.88
CA ASP A 482 -32.64 18.30 7.78
C ASP A 482 -33.57 18.95 8.85
N ALA A 483 -33.63 20.27 8.86
CA ALA A 483 -34.44 21.03 9.81
C ALA A 483 -35.97 20.72 9.74
N THR A 484 -36.41 20.07 8.67
CA THR A 484 -37.82 19.63 8.47
C THR A 484 -38.02 18.15 8.79
N ASN A 485 -37.01 17.50 9.37
CA ASN A 485 -36.94 16.07 9.66
C ASN A 485 -37.00 15.18 8.39
N LYS A 486 -36.59 15.69 7.25
CA LYS A 486 -36.47 14.94 6.01
C LYS A 486 -35.05 14.40 5.84
N LEU A 487 -34.93 13.15 5.43
CA LEU A 487 -33.66 12.55 5.12
C LEU A 487 -33.08 13.13 3.81
N VAL A 488 -31.84 13.61 3.89
CA VAL A 488 -31.09 14.17 2.76
C VAL A 488 -29.75 13.45 2.66
N THR A 489 -29.47 12.88 1.50
CA THR A 489 -28.15 12.28 1.21
C THR A 489 -27.26 13.31 0.53
N VAL A 490 -26.06 13.50 1.08
CA VAL A 490 -25.06 14.39 0.50
C VAL A 490 -24.51 13.78 -0.78
N GLN A 491 -24.49 14.57 -1.84
CA GLN A 491 -23.75 14.28 -3.06
C GLN A 491 -22.54 15.21 -3.13
N VAL A 492 -21.35 14.65 -3.38
CA VAL A 492 -20.13 15.46 -3.56
C VAL A 492 -20.29 16.31 -4.82
N VAL A 493 -20.20 17.63 -4.65
CA VAL A 493 -20.44 18.60 -5.71
C VAL A 493 -19.35 18.50 -6.78
N SER A 494 -19.76 18.53 -8.05
CA SER A 494 -18.87 18.54 -9.23
C SER A 494 -17.93 17.33 -9.32
N PHE A 495 -18.27 16.21 -8.67
CA PHE A 495 -17.50 15.00 -8.71
C PHE A 495 -18.31 13.84 -9.28
N ASN A 496 -18.11 13.56 -10.57
CA ASN A 496 -18.81 12.49 -11.27
C ASN A 496 -17.78 11.57 -11.93
N ARG A 497 -17.68 10.34 -11.43
CA ARG A 497 -16.73 9.32 -11.89
C ARG A 497 -17.09 8.81 -13.27
N VAL A 498 -16.09 8.60 -14.11
CA VAL A 498 -16.22 7.99 -15.45
C VAL A 498 -15.17 6.89 -15.57
N PHE A 499 -15.59 5.68 -15.85
CA PHE A 499 -14.69 4.56 -16.09
C PHE A 499 -14.80 4.08 -17.54
N ASP A 500 -13.73 4.31 -18.32
CA ASP A 500 -13.63 3.78 -19.69
C ASP A 500 -12.99 2.39 -19.64
N LYS A 501 -13.80 1.34 -19.81
CA LYS A 501 -13.36 -0.06 -19.74
C LYS A 501 -12.33 -0.43 -20.80
N SER A 502 -12.21 0.37 -21.85
CA SER A 502 -11.25 0.10 -22.92
C SER A 502 -9.80 0.44 -22.53
N ARG A 503 -9.61 1.28 -21.48
CA ARG A 503 -8.29 1.75 -21.06
C ARG A 503 -8.08 1.76 -19.54
N HIS A 504 -9.05 2.09 -18.69
CA HIS A 504 -8.85 2.39 -17.26
C HIS A 504 -8.55 1.16 -16.38
N TYR A 505 -8.67 -0.07 -16.93
CA TYR A 505 -8.24 -1.28 -16.20
C TYR A 505 -6.73 -1.35 -15.99
N LEU A 506 -5.94 -0.69 -16.84
CA LEU A 506 -4.51 -0.50 -16.69
C LEU A 506 -4.16 0.98 -16.78
N TRP A 507 -3.19 1.41 -15.97
CA TRP A 507 -2.65 2.74 -16.11
C TRP A 507 -1.78 2.87 -17.36
N PRO A 508 -1.66 4.08 -17.93
CA PRO A 508 -0.76 4.33 -19.05
C PRO A 508 0.70 4.20 -18.61
N ILE A 509 1.57 3.80 -19.53
CA ILE A 509 3.01 3.97 -19.34
C ILE A 509 3.29 5.47 -19.30
N PRO A 510 4.00 5.98 -18.26
CA PRO A 510 4.17 7.41 -18.10
C PRO A 510 4.87 8.09 -19.28
N GLN A 511 4.38 9.24 -19.71
CA GLN A 511 4.93 9.99 -20.84
C GLN A 511 6.42 10.29 -20.71
N LYS A 512 6.91 10.56 -19.48
CA LYS A 512 8.34 10.79 -19.25
C LYS A 512 9.19 9.58 -19.64
N GLU A 513 8.69 8.38 -19.36
CA GLU A 513 9.39 7.13 -19.69
C GLU A 513 9.37 6.83 -21.18
N THR A 514 8.22 6.99 -21.85
CA THR A 514 8.09 6.77 -23.29
C THR A 514 8.89 7.80 -24.10
N ASN A 515 9.06 9.02 -23.58
CA ASN A 515 9.92 10.04 -24.19
C ASN A 515 11.41 9.70 -24.09
N LEU A 516 11.84 9.07 -22.99
CA LEU A 516 13.23 8.65 -22.77
C LEU A 516 13.57 7.35 -23.51
N ASN A 517 12.59 6.47 -23.67
CA ASN A 517 12.76 5.16 -24.31
C ASN A 517 11.56 4.86 -25.25
N PRO A 518 11.72 5.07 -26.56
CA PRO A 518 10.64 4.84 -27.53
C PRO A 518 10.27 3.36 -27.72
N ASN A 519 11.06 2.42 -27.15
CA ASN A 519 10.73 1.00 -27.15
C ASN A 519 9.61 0.65 -26.13
N LEU A 520 9.34 1.53 -25.18
CA LEU A 520 8.24 1.37 -24.24
C LEU A 520 6.90 1.71 -24.94
N LYS A 521 6.31 0.71 -25.55
CA LYS A 521 5.00 0.85 -26.19
C LYS A 521 3.93 1.17 -25.15
N GLN A 522 2.98 2.05 -25.49
CA GLN A 522 1.88 2.45 -24.63
C GLN A 522 0.86 1.31 -24.43
N ASN A 523 0.11 1.35 -23.34
CA ASN A 523 -1.05 0.49 -23.13
C ASN A 523 -2.16 0.84 -24.12
N PRO A 524 -3.02 -0.12 -24.50
CA PRO A 524 -4.10 0.13 -25.46
C PRO A 524 -4.98 1.33 -25.09
N ASN A 525 -5.32 2.14 -26.09
CA ASN A 525 -6.23 3.29 -26.00
C ASN A 525 -5.76 4.46 -25.10
N TRP A 526 -4.46 4.50 -24.81
CA TRP A 526 -3.80 5.62 -24.13
C TRP A 526 -2.96 6.49 -25.07
#